data_4434b812776680167bbabb6f611ce450
#
_entry.id   4434b812776680167bbabb6f611ce450
#
_cell.length_a   1.000
_cell.length_b   1.000
_cell.length_c   1.000
_cell.angle_alpha   90.00
_cell.angle_beta   90.00
_cell.angle_gamma   90.00
#
_symmetry.space_group_name_H-M   'P 1'
#
loop_
_entity.id
_entity.type
_entity.pdbx_description
1 polymer ?
#
loop_
_entity_poly.entity_id
_entity_poly.type
_entity_poly.pdbx_seq_one_letter_code
_entity_poly.pdbx_strand_id
1 'polypeptide(L)'
;EKFREHLSGVSDIVIEEKKYFVDDRMKPPTKLRNNRLFRPFEMFVNMYGLPSYTGIDPTPYVAITYMLIFGIMFGDLGQGLVISLFGFILTKWKKAKLGPIMERIGISSAIFGCLYGSVFGNEDIIKPFFHIEPLYSVLGKPNSIFQISTYLLIAALAIGVILIVVSMTMNIVLSFRRKDYSSALFGANGITGMIFYIAVVAAAGLQLGFGIEMFTLPYILLLVILPLGVMMFKEPLAHLVANSIKRNVVNLKHKTVADAAIMASDTLSEELLRKTREDRKRR
;
A
#
# COMPACT_ATOMS: atom_id res chain seq x y z
N GLU A 1 23.08 6.22 -23.34
CA GLU A 1 24.41 6.65 -23.84
C GLU A 1 25.25 5.46 -24.27
N LYS A 2 25.57 4.49 -23.41
CA LYS A 2 26.36 3.29 -23.77
C LYS A 2 25.77 2.45 -24.90
N PHE A 3 24.44 2.43 -25.07
CA PHE A 3 23.76 1.71 -26.12
C PHE A 3 23.87 2.44 -27.47
N ARG A 4 23.86 3.76 -27.47
CA ARG A 4 24.11 4.60 -28.65
C ARG A 4 25.56 4.47 -29.15
N GLU A 5 26.52 4.42 -28.25
CA GLU A 5 27.94 4.22 -28.59
C GLU A 5 28.17 2.86 -29.28
N HIS A 6 27.55 1.78 -28.79
CA HIS A 6 27.69 0.45 -29.39
C HIS A 6 27.02 0.30 -30.76
N LEU A 7 26.01 1.11 -31.06
CA LEU A 7 25.26 1.05 -32.30
C LEU A 7 25.65 2.13 -33.32
N SER A 8 26.57 3.02 -32.98
CA SER A 8 27.03 4.11 -33.85
C SER A 8 27.78 3.63 -35.13
N GLY A 9 28.18 2.35 -35.17
CA GLY A 9 28.83 1.74 -36.35
C GLY A 9 27.87 1.06 -37.34
N VAL A 10 26.55 1.05 -37.10
CA VAL A 10 25.55 0.39 -37.94
C VAL A 10 24.72 1.47 -38.64
N SER A 11 24.89 1.60 -39.95
CA SER A 11 24.43 2.73 -40.77
C SER A 11 22.91 2.86 -40.96
N ASP A 12 22.10 1.86 -40.57
CA ASP A 12 20.64 1.84 -40.84
C ASP A 12 19.75 1.76 -39.60
N ILE A 13 20.25 2.10 -38.40
CA ILE A 13 19.46 2.07 -37.19
C ILE A 13 19.05 3.49 -36.75
N VAL A 14 17.77 3.77 -36.82
CA VAL A 14 17.17 4.98 -36.25
C VAL A 14 16.77 4.70 -34.81
N ILE A 15 17.45 5.29 -33.84
CA ILE A 15 17.12 5.19 -32.41
C ILE A 15 16.13 6.30 -32.06
N GLU A 16 14.85 5.96 -31.94
CA GLU A 16 13.81 6.88 -31.51
C GLU A 16 13.52 6.69 -30.00
N GLU A 17 13.84 7.68 -29.19
CA GLU A 17 13.47 7.71 -27.78
C GLU A 17 12.04 8.24 -27.63
N LYS A 18 11.06 7.35 -27.43
CA LYS A 18 9.68 7.74 -27.07
C LYS A 18 9.51 7.78 -25.56
N LYS A 19 9.05 8.92 -25.05
CA LYS A 19 8.59 8.98 -23.65
C LYS A 19 7.33 8.11 -23.50
N TYR A 20 7.34 7.24 -22.50
CA TYR A 20 6.26 6.27 -22.18
C TYR A 20 4.83 6.85 -22.18
N PHE A 21 4.67 8.15 -21.93
CA PHE A 21 3.36 8.80 -21.86
C PHE A 21 2.63 9.00 -23.21
N VAL A 22 3.24 8.60 -24.32
CA VAL A 22 2.70 8.89 -25.66
C VAL A 22 1.85 7.73 -26.19
N ASP A 23 2.02 6.50 -25.71
CA ASP A 23 1.26 5.35 -26.23
C ASP A 23 0.83 4.40 -25.10
N ASP A 24 -0.46 4.42 -24.76
CA ASP A 24 -1.10 3.53 -23.77
C ASP A 24 -1.02 2.03 -24.16
N ARG A 25 -0.63 1.72 -25.39
CA ARG A 25 -0.55 0.36 -25.91
C ARG A 25 0.76 -0.34 -25.54
N MET A 26 1.83 0.41 -25.28
CA MET A 26 3.13 -0.15 -24.90
C MET A 26 3.34 -0.05 -23.39
N LYS A 27 3.15 -1.15 -22.66
CA LYS A 27 3.50 -1.24 -21.25
C LYS A 27 5.00 -1.56 -21.14
N PRO A 28 5.86 -0.63 -20.71
CA PRO A 28 7.29 -0.91 -20.58
C PRO A 28 7.52 -2.00 -19.52
N PRO A 29 8.54 -2.86 -19.70
CA PRO A 29 8.89 -3.86 -18.70
C PRO A 29 9.35 -3.18 -17.42
N THR A 30 8.76 -3.55 -16.30
CA THR A 30 9.12 -3.03 -14.98
C THR A 30 10.29 -3.85 -14.42
N LYS A 31 11.34 -3.16 -13.96
CA LYS A 31 12.45 -3.78 -13.21
C LYS A 31 12.41 -3.26 -11.79
N LEU A 32 12.22 -4.16 -10.84
CA LEU A 32 12.26 -3.82 -9.41
C LEU A 32 13.71 -3.48 -9.01
N ARG A 33 13.86 -2.47 -8.15
CA ARG A 33 15.16 -2.05 -7.61
C ARG A 33 15.01 -1.80 -6.12
N ASN A 34 15.22 -2.84 -5.34
CA ASN A 34 15.09 -2.80 -3.89
C ASN A 34 16.44 -2.82 -3.17
N ASN A 35 16.41 -2.36 -1.92
CA ASN A 35 17.55 -2.44 -1.00
C ASN A 35 17.94 -3.91 -0.75
N ARG A 36 19.19 -4.16 -0.36
CA ARG A 36 19.72 -5.50 -0.11
C ARG A 36 18.88 -6.34 0.86
N LEU A 37 18.21 -5.70 1.82
CA LEU A 37 17.34 -6.37 2.77
C LEU A 37 16.08 -6.92 2.11
N PHE A 38 15.43 -6.14 1.25
CA PHE A 38 14.14 -6.48 0.64
C PHE A 38 14.27 -7.22 -0.70
N ARG A 39 15.41 -7.09 -1.37
CA ARG A 39 15.66 -7.66 -2.69
C ARG A 39 15.32 -9.15 -2.83
N PRO A 40 15.61 -10.06 -1.88
CA PRO A 40 15.23 -11.47 -2.02
C PRO A 40 13.72 -11.69 -2.15
N PHE A 41 12.92 -10.83 -1.50
CA PHE A 41 11.45 -10.92 -1.53
C PHE A 41 10.84 -10.47 -2.88
N GLU A 42 11.64 -9.86 -3.78
CA GLU A 42 11.24 -9.62 -5.17
C GLU A 42 10.81 -10.92 -5.87
N MET A 43 11.31 -12.06 -5.42
CA MET A 43 10.90 -13.37 -5.93
C MET A 43 9.40 -13.59 -5.75
N PHE A 44 8.84 -13.27 -4.59
CA PHE A 44 7.40 -13.41 -4.33
C PHE A 44 6.58 -12.46 -5.21
N VAL A 45 7.01 -11.20 -5.32
CA VAL A 45 6.34 -10.24 -6.19
C VAL A 45 6.36 -10.67 -7.65
N ASN A 46 7.49 -11.22 -8.11
CA ASN A 46 7.61 -11.75 -9.47
C ASN A 46 6.68 -12.95 -9.73
N MET A 47 6.40 -13.78 -8.71
CA MET A 47 5.48 -14.93 -8.83
C MET A 47 4.02 -14.47 -8.97
N TYR A 48 3.63 -13.40 -8.29
CA TYR A 48 2.26 -12.84 -8.37
C TYR A 48 2.06 -11.91 -9.57
N GLY A 49 3.12 -11.34 -10.11
CA GLY A 49 3.11 -10.41 -11.22
C GLY A 49 3.75 -9.07 -10.88
N LEU A 50 4.48 -8.53 -11.84
CA LEU A 50 5.15 -7.25 -11.66
C LEU A 50 4.13 -6.10 -11.60
N PRO A 51 4.32 -5.12 -10.71
CA PRO A 51 3.47 -3.93 -10.68
C PRO A 51 3.65 -3.13 -11.98
N SER A 52 2.64 -2.35 -12.36
CA SER A 52 2.76 -1.43 -13.50
C SER A 52 3.86 -0.41 -13.26
N TYR A 53 4.44 0.13 -14.33
CA TYR A 53 5.55 1.10 -14.27
C TYR A 53 5.27 2.33 -13.38
N THR A 54 4.02 2.79 -13.34
CA THR A 54 3.55 3.89 -12.49
C THR A 54 3.09 3.43 -11.11
N GLY A 55 3.16 2.12 -10.83
CA GLY A 55 2.72 1.52 -9.57
C GLY A 55 3.72 1.71 -8.43
N ILE A 56 3.24 1.46 -7.21
CA ILE A 56 4.10 1.36 -6.03
C ILE A 56 4.68 -0.04 -6.00
N ASP A 57 5.97 -0.16 -5.68
CA ASP A 57 6.61 -1.45 -5.48
C ASP A 57 6.13 -2.08 -4.15
N PRO A 58 5.44 -3.22 -4.16
CA PRO A 58 4.96 -3.87 -2.96
C PRO A 58 6.06 -4.66 -2.22
N THR A 59 7.26 -4.81 -2.79
CA THR A 59 8.32 -5.66 -2.24
C THR A 59 8.70 -5.31 -0.80
N PRO A 60 8.90 -4.04 -0.40
CA PRO A 60 9.21 -3.72 0.99
C PRO A 60 8.10 -4.12 1.96
N TYR A 61 6.84 -3.92 1.57
CA TYR A 61 5.68 -4.31 2.37
C TYR A 61 5.63 -5.83 2.56
N VAL A 62 5.75 -6.59 1.47
CA VAL A 62 5.80 -8.06 1.49
C VAL A 62 6.96 -8.53 2.36
N ALA A 63 8.15 -7.96 2.22
CA ALA A 63 9.32 -8.35 3.01
C ALA A 63 9.12 -8.15 4.52
N ILE A 64 8.64 -6.95 4.91
CA ILE A 64 8.41 -6.62 6.32
C ILE A 64 7.34 -7.53 6.91
N THR A 65 6.21 -7.73 6.22
CA THR A 65 5.12 -8.58 6.71
C THR A 65 5.55 -10.02 6.84
N TYR A 66 6.30 -10.58 5.88
CA TYR A 66 6.83 -11.95 5.98
C TYR A 66 7.80 -12.11 7.15
N MET A 67 8.76 -11.20 7.30
CA MET A 67 9.72 -11.25 8.41
C MET A 67 9.00 -11.13 9.76
N LEU A 68 8.04 -10.21 9.87
CA LEU A 68 7.30 -9.97 11.12
C LEU A 68 6.41 -11.16 11.48
N ILE A 69 5.59 -11.63 10.54
CA ILE A 69 4.67 -12.76 10.79
C ILE A 69 5.46 -14.02 11.12
N PHE A 70 6.52 -14.33 10.36
CA PHE A 70 7.36 -15.50 10.61
C PHE A 70 8.03 -15.40 11.98
N GLY A 71 8.58 -14.21 12.32
CA GLY A 71 9.21 -13.98 13.61
C GLY A 71 8.23 -14.17 14.77
N ILE A 72 7.04 -13.59 14.71
CA ILE A 72 6.01 -13.74 15.75
C ILE A 72 5.56 -15.19 15.88
N MET A 73 5.33 -15.87 14.75
CA MET A 73 4.82 -17.24 14.74
C MET A 73 5.86 -18.25 15.20
N PHE A 74 7.12 -18.06 14.81
CA PHE A 74 8.21 -19.03 14.99
C PHE A 74 9.28 -18.55 15.98
N GLY A 75 8.94 -17.60 16.86
CA GLY A 75 9.85 -16.91 17.78
C GLY A 75 10.68 -17.80 18.68
N ASP A 76 11.74 -18.40 18.13
CA ASP A 76 12.71 -19.22 18.83
C ASP A 76 14.12 -18.85 18.38
N LEU A 77 14.99 -18.51 19.34
CA LEU A 77 16.35 -18.07 19.08
C LEU A 77 17.18 -19.17 18.39
N GLY A 78 17.16 -20.39 18.96
CA GLY A 78 17.99 -21.47 18.48
C GLY A 78 17.58 -21.95 17.10
N GLN A 79 16.29 -22.20 16.91
CA GLN A 79 15.74 -22.64 15.63
C GLN A 79 15.88 -21.53 14.56
N GLY A 80 15.66 -20.27 14.93
CA GLY A 80 15.83 -19.11 14.05
C GLY A 80 17.27 -19.00 13.51
N LEU A 81 18.26 -19.16 14.38
CA LEU A 81 19.68 -19.18 13.98
C LEU A 81 20.01 -20.35 13.04
N VAL A 82 19.47 -21.54 13.32
CA VAL A 82 19.65 -22.72 12.44
C VAL A 82 19.05 -22.48 11.06
N ILE A 83 17.83 -21.91 10.98
CA ILE A 83 17.18 -21.56 9.70
C ILE A 83 18.01 -20.52 8.94
N SER A 84 18.51 -19.49 9.64
CA SER A 84 19.36 -18.45 9.06
C SER A 84 20.67 -19.03 8.50
N LEU A 85 21.34 -19.87 9.29
CA LEU A 85 22.58 -20.54 8.87
C LEU A 85 22.35 -21.45 7.66
N PHE A 86 21.28 -22.21 7.67
CA PHE A 86 20.90 -23.07 6.55
C PHE A 86 20.61 -22.26 5.28
N GLY A 87 19.89 -21.14 5.42
CA GLY A 87 19.65 -20.20 4.33
C GLY A 87 20.93 -19.62 3.75
N PHE A 88 21.90 -19.27 4.60
CA PHE A 88 23.22 -18.79 4.19
C PHE A 88 24.00 -19.87 3.41
N ILE A 89 24.01 -21.10 3.90
CA ILE A 89 24.66 -22.25 3.24
C ILE A 89 24.01 -22.49 1.87
N LEU A 90 22.68 -22.52 1.78
CA LEU A 90 21.96 -22.68 0.51
C LEU A 90 22.28 -21.57 -0.49
N THR A 91 22.45 -20.35 -0.02
CA THR A 91 22.82 -19.21 -0.85
C THR A 91 24.23 -19.40 -1.44
N LYS A 92 25.18 -19.80 -0.61
CA LYS A 92 26.59 -19.94 -1.02
C LYS A 92 26.83 -21.16 -1.89
N TRP A 93 26.29 -22.33 -1.52
CA TRP A 93 26.59 -23.59 -2.21
C TRP A 93 25.72 -23.81 -3.44
N LYS A 94 24.40 -23.64 -3.31
CA LYS A 94 23.45 -23.96 -4.39
C LYS A 94 22.94 -22.74 -5.15
N LYS A 95 23.34 -21.52 -4.76
CA LYS A 95 22.82 -20.27 -5.33
C LYS A 95 21.28 -20.24 -5.37
N ALA A 96 20.64 -20.92 -4.41
CA ALA A 96 19.20 -21.05 -4.35
C ALA A 96 18.56 -19.70 -4.04
N LYS A 97 17.55 -19.31 -4.82
CA LYS A 97 16.83 -18.02 -4.66
C LYS A 97 16.11 -17.89 -3.31
N LEU A 98 15.74 -19.01 -2.69
CA LEU A 98 15.10 -19.07 -1.37
C LEU A 98 16.09 -18.86 -0.21
N GLY A 99 17.37 -19.16 -0.41
CA GLY A 99 18.38 -19.06 0.66
C GLY A 99 18.44 -17.68 1.33
N PRO A 100 18.53 -16.57 0.58
CA PRO A 100 18.56 -15.23 1.18
C PRO A 100 17.25 -14.85 1.90
N ILE A 101 16.12 -15.45 1.55
CA ILE A 101 14.84 -15.26 2.26
C ILE A 101 14.90 -15.99 3.61
N MET A 102 15.32 -17.26 3.61
CA MET A 102 15.46 -18.06 4.83
C MET A 102 16.43 -17.43 5.83
N GLU A 103 17.54 -16.87 5.34
CA GLU A 103 18.50 -16.13 6.17
C GLU A 103 17.81 -14.99 6.93
N ARG A 104 16.97 -14.17 6.26
CA ARG A 104 16.31 -13.02 6.86
C ARG A 104 15.16 -13.36 7.79
N ILE A 105 14.31 -14.32 7.39
CA ILE A 105 13.23 -14.80 8.25
C ILE A 105 13.77 -15.53 9.48
N GLY A 106 14.88 -16.26 9.35
CA GLY A 106 15.57 -16.88 10.47
C GLY A 106 16.13 -15.87 11.47
N ILE A 107 16.73 -14.77 10.98
CA ILE A 107 17.16 -13.65 11.85
C ILE A 107 15.96 -13.04 12.57
N SER A 108 14.85 -12.81 11.87
CA SER A 108 13.62 -12.28 12.47
C SER A 108 13.12 -13.22 13.58
N SER A 109 13.05 -14.53 13.31
CA SER A 109 12.69 -15.56 14.30
C SER A 109 13.60 -15.53 15.53
N ALA A 110 14.91 -15.39 15.33
CA ALA A 110 15.87 -15.29 16.44
C ALA A 110 15.64 -14.03 17.30
N ILE A 111 15.33 -12.88 16.68
CA ILE A 111 14.99 -11.64 17.40
C ILE A 111 13.74 -11.84 18.25
N PHE A 112 12.66 -12.40 17.69
CA PHE A 112 11.44 -12.68 18.44
C PHE A 112 11.66 -13.77 19.52
N GLY A 113 12.53 -14.76 19.24
CA GLY A 113 12.95 -15.76 20.20
C GLY A 113 13.65 -15.15 21.45
N CYS A 114 14.49 -14.14 21.25
CA CYS A 114 15.06 -13.37 22.35
C CYS A 114 13.98 -12.59 23.13
N LEU A 115 12.96 -12.06 22.44
CA LEU A 115 11.86 -11.33 23.07
C LEU A 115 10.97 -12.27 23.90
N TYR A 116 10.75 -13.49 23.44
CA TYR A 116 9.94 -14.50 24.12
C TYR A 116 10.74 -15.27 25.17
N GLY A 117 12.08 -15.24 25.10
CA GLY A 117 12.96 -16.03 25.95
C GLY A 117 13.06 -17.50 25.58
N SER A 118 12.64 -17.86 24.35
CA SER A 118 12.65 -19.26 23.88
C SER A 118 13.95 -19.61 23.15
N VAL A 119 14.60 -20.69 23.57
CA VAL A 119 15.80 -21.27 22.96
C VAL A 119 15.58 -22.77 22.75
N PHE A 120 15.40 -23.23 21.52
CA PHE A 120 15.04 -24.60 21.17
C PHE A 120 13.81 -25.13 21.94
N GLY A 121 12.81 -24.23 22.19
CA GLY A 121 11.62 -24.57 22.94
C GLY A 121 11.81 -24.59 24.46
N ASN A 122 12.98 -24.21 24.97
CA ASN A 122 13.23 -24.09 26.41
C ASN A 122 13.14 -22.59 26.81
N GLU A 123 12.26 -22.27 27.76
CA GLU A 123 11.99 -20.92 28.24
C GLU A 123 12.79 -20.54 29.49
N ASP A 124 13.55 -21.48 30.08
CA ASP A 124 14.31 -21.26 31.31
C ASP A 124 15.71 -20.67 31.04
N ILE A 125 16.21 -20.73 29.81
CA ILE A 125 17.58 -20.35 29.45
C ILE A 125 17.76 -18.83 29.43
N ILE A 126 16.79 -18.10 28.88
CA ILE A 126 16.80 -16.64 28.75
C ILE A 126 15.54 -16.08 29.37
N LYS A 127 15.70 -15.09 30.27
CA LYS A 127 14.53 -14.38 30.80
C LYS A 127 13.84 -13.61 29.67
N PRO A 128 12.53 -13.80 29.44
CA PRO A 128 11.80 -13.10 28.39
C PRO A 128 11.86 -11.60 28.63
N PHE A 129 12.17 -10.85 27.55
CA PHE A 129 12.18 -9.39 27.61
C PHE A 129 10.75 -8.83 27.72
N PHE A 130 9.80 -9.51 27.10
CA PHE A 130 8.38 -9.19 27.22
C PHE A 130 7.76 -9.95 28.40
N HIS A 131 7.60 -9.26 29.52
CA HIS A 131 6.68 -9.71 30.56
C HIS A 131 5.25 -9.44 30.09
N ILE A 132 4.51 -10.51 29.78
CA ILE A 132 3.10 -10.41 29.34
C ILE A 132 2.16 -10.06 30.53
N GLU A 133 2.70 -9.88 31.72
CA GLU A 133 1.94 -9.51 32.93
C GLU A 133 1.01 -8.28 32.76
N PRO A 134 1.43 -7.17 32.07
CA PRO A 134 0.50 -6.06 31.84
C PRO A 134 -0.69 -6.43 30.94
N LEU A 135 -0.53 -7.39 30.04
CA LEU A 135 -1.64 -7.87 29.21
C LEU A 135 -2.61 -8.73 30.05
N TYR A 136 -2.10 -9.52 30.98
CA TYR A 136 -2.94 -10.30 31.90
C TYR A 136 -3.70 -9.44 32.90
N SER A 137 -3.21 -8.22 33.21
CA SER A 137 -3.98 -7.30 34.06
C SER A 137 -5.22 -6.75 33.40
N VAL A 138 -5.22 -6.68 32.06
CA VAL A 138 -6.36 -6.19 31.25
C VAL A 138 -7.28 -7.33 30.85
N LEU A 139 -6.74 -8.49 30.46
CA LEU A 139 -7.48 -9.64 29.92
C LEU A 139 -7.81 -10.72 30.95
N GLY A 140 -7.25 -10.63 32.18
CA GLY A 140 -7.29 -11.69 33.18
C GLY A 140 -6.23 -12.78 32.94
N LYS A 141 -5.71 -13.38 34.04
CA LYS A 141 -4.79 -14.51 33.90
C LYS A 141 -5.54 -15.71 33.29
N PRO A 142 -5.00 -16.31 32.23
CA PRO A 142 -5.65 -17.47 31.63
C PRO A 142 -5.60 -18.64 32.63
N ASN A 143 -6.77 -19.18 32.96
CA ASN A 143 -6.91 -20.30 33.88
C ASN A 143 -6.82 -21.66 33.18
N SER A 144 -6.75 -21.67 31.84
CA SER A 144 -6.69 -22.89 31.04
C SER A 144 -5.96 -22.69 29.71
N ILE A 145 -5.41 -23.77 29.15
CA ILE A 145 -4.77 -23.82 27.84
C ILE A 145 -5.75 -23.30 26.74
N PHE A 146 -7.04 -23.57 26.89
CA PHE A 146 -8.07 -23.11 25.97
C PHE A 146 -8.17 -21.58 25.91
N GLN A 147 -8.05 -20.87 27.05
CA GLN A 147 -8.06 -19.41 27.08
C GLN A 147 -6.81 -18.82 26.43
N ILE A 148 -5.64 -19.44 26.63
CA ILE A 148 -4.38 -19.01 25.98
C ILE A 148 -4.54 -19.13 24.46
N SER A 149 -5.06 -20.24 23.97
CA SER A 149 -5.29 -20.45 22.52
C SER A 149 -6.28 -19.44 21.96
N THR A 150 -7.32 -19.08 22.70
CA THR A 150 -8.31 -18.07 22.29
C THR A 150 -7.67 -16.67 22.18
N TYR A 151 -6.84 -16.26 23.14
CA TYR A 151 -6.12 -14.98 23.07
C TYR A 151 -5.15 -14.91 21.90
N LEU A 152 -4.46 -16.01 21.62
CA LEU A 152 -3.54 -16.13 20.49
C LEU A 152 -4.30 -16.02 19.15
N LEU A 153 -5.47 -16.65 19.06
CA LEU A 153 -6.37 -16.56 17.89
C LEU A 153 -6.85 -15.12 17.66
N ILE A 154 -7.29 -14.44 18.72
CA ILE A 154 -7.74 -13.04 18.63
C ILE A 154 -6.59 -12.13 18.21
N ALA A 155 -5.38 -12.32 18.77
CA ALA A 155 -4.21 -11.55 18.39
C ALA A 155 -3.83 -11.77 16.92
N ALA A 156 -3.84 -13.00 16.45
CA ALA A 156 -3.59 -13.34 15.05
C ALA A 156 -4.63 -12.71 14.11
N LEU A 157 -5.91 -12.74 14.50
CA LEU A 157 -7.00 -12.10 13.77
C LEU A 157 -6.79 -10.58 13.70
N ALA A 158 -6.42 -9.94 14.81
CA ALA A 158 -6.15 -8.50 14.85
C ALA A 158 -4.98 -8.10 13.93
N ILE A 159 -3.90 -8.87 13.91
CA ILE A 159 -2.78 -8.67 12.98
C ILE A 159 -3.28 -8.79 11.54
N GLY A 160 -4.08 -9.81 11.22
CA GLY A 160 -4.66 -9.99 9.89
C GLY A 160 -5.51 -8.80 9.45
N VAL A 161 -6.36 -8.28 10.33
CA VAL A 161 -7.18 -7.07 10.09
C VAL A 161 -6.30 -5.86 9.77
N ILE A 162 -5.26 -5.62 10.58
CA ILE A 162 -4.33 -4.51 10.36
C ILE A 162 -3.66 -4.62 8.98
N LEU A 163 -3.17 -5.80 8.60
CA LEU A 163 -2.53 -6.03 7.32
C LEU A 163 -3.47 -5.79 6.14
N ILE A 164 -4.73 -6.22 6.25
CA ILE A 164 -5.73 -5.98 5.20
C ILE A 164 -6.02 -4.47 5.07
N VAL A 165 -6.22 -3.76 6.19
CA VAL A 165 -6.45 -2.31 6.17
C VAL A 165 -5.27 -1.56 5.55
N VAL A 166 -4.04 -1.93 5.90
CA VAL A 166 -2.83 -1.35 5.30
C VAL A 166 -2.79 -1.61 3.79
N SER A 167 -3.08 -2.84 3.36
CA SER A 167 -3.12 -3.21 1.94
C SER A 167 -4.18 -2.42 1.17
N MET A 168 -5.39 -2.27 1.72
CA MET A 168 -6.47 -1.47 1.13
C MET A 168 -6.07 0.01 1.05
N THR A 169 -5.45 0.54 2.11
CA THR A 169 -4.94 1.93 2.12
C THR A 169 -3.89 2.15 1.03
N MET A 170 -2.95 1.22 0.86
CA MET A 170 -1.97 1.29 -0.24
C MET A 170 -2.65 1.29 -1.61
N ASN A 171 -3.68 0.46 -1.81
CA ASN A 171 -4.43 0.42 -3.06
C ASN A 171 -5.18 1.74 -3.32
N ILE A 172 -5.80 2.33 -2.29
CA ILE A 172 -6.47 3.64 -2.37
C ILE A 172 -5.47 4.72 -2.78
N VAL A 173 -4.32 4.81 -2.10
CA VAL A 173 -3.26 5.78 -2.43
C VAL A 173 -2.77 5.60 -3.87
N LEU A 174 -2.58 4.35 -4.31
CA LEU A 174 -2.16 4.05 -5.68
C LEU A 174 -3.21 4.47 -6.71
N SER A 175 -4.49 4.20 -6.45
CA SER A 175 -5.60 4.59 -7.35
C SER A 175 -5.72 6.10 -7.46
N PHE A 176 -5.55 6.85 -6.36
CA PHE A 176 -5.49 8.33 -6.39
C PHE A 176 -4.30 8.84 -7.20
N ARG A 177 -3.11 8.24 -7.03
CA ARG A 177 -1.92 8.61 -7.82
C ARG A 177 -2.11 8.37 -9.32
N ARG A 178 -2.84 7.32 -9.69
CA ARG A 178 -3.20 7.01 -11.08
C ARG A 178 -4.34 7.86 -11.62
N LYS A 179 -4.94 8.72 -10.80
CA LYS A 179 -6.15 9.51 -11.12
C LYS A 179 -7.36 8.63 -11.46
N ASP A 180 -7.36 7.38 -11.04
CA ASP A 180 -8.49 6.47 -11.16
C ASP A 180 -9.41 6.62 -9.93
N TYR A 181 -10.16 7.71 -9.91
CA TYR A 181 -11.09 8.03 -8.81
C TYR A 181 -12.22 7.00 -8.69
N SER A 182 -12.58 6.35 -9.79
CA SER A 182 -13.61 5.32 -9.82
C SER A 182 -13.22 4.12 -8.96
N SER A 183 -12.02 3.58 -9.18
CA SER A 183 -11.51 2.45 -8.41
C SER A 183 -11.14 2.85 -6.98
N ALA A 184 -10.68 4.09 -6.76
CA ALA A 184 -10.37 4.60 -5.44
C ALA A 184 -11.61 4.72 -4.53
N LEU A 185 -12.73 5.21 -5.06
CA LEU A 185 -13.96 5.46 -4.30
C LEU A 185 -14.86 4.23 -4.23
N PHE A 186 -15.19 3.65 -5.39
CA PHE A 186 -16.24 2.62 -5.54
C PHE A 186 -15.70 1.20 -5.70
N GLY A 187 -14.37 1.02 -5.73
CA GLY A 187 -13.75 -0.30 -5.83
C GLY A 187 -13.89 -1.13 -4.57
N ALA A 188 -13.87 -2.46 -4.71
CA ALA A 188 -13.89 -3.41 -3.59
C ALA A 188 -12.69 -3.20 -2.64
N ASN A 189 -11.54 -2.80 -3.16
CA ASN A 189 -10.35 -2.45 -2.38
C ASN A 189 -10.17 -0.92 -2.28
N GLY A 190 -11.24 -0.15 -2.56
CA GLY A 190 -11.32 1.29 -2.43
C GLY A 190 -11.88 1.72 -1.07
N ILE A 191 -12.25 3.00 -0.97
CA ILE A 191 -12.79 3.58 0.27
C ILE A 191 -14.09 2.87 0.69
N THR A 192 -15.00 2.62 -0.25
CA THR A 192 -16.27 1.93 0.04
C THR A 192 -16.04 0.51 0.57
N GLY A 193 -15.10 -0.25 -0.05
CA GLY A 193 -14.73 -1.57 0.44
C GLY A 193 -14.06 -1.55 1.81
N MET A 194 -13.23 -0.55 2.07
CA MET A 194 -12.59 -0.37 3.38
C MET A 194 -13.61 -0.07 4.48
N ILE A 195 -14.60 0.80 4.22
CA ILE A 195 -15.70 1.10 5.17
C ILE A 195 -16.51 -0.18 5.45
N PHE A 196 -16.87 -0.91 4.39
CA PHE A 196 -17.58 -2.19 4.53
C PHE A 196 -16.80 -3.18 5.39
N TYR A 197 -15.49 -3.36 5.09
CA TYR A 197 -14.64 -4.30 5.82
C TYR A 197 -14.50 -3.93 7.29
N ILE A 198 -14.20 -2.66 7.60
CA ILE A 198 -14.08 -2.17 8.98
C ILE A 198 -15.41 -2.31 9.72
N ALA A 199 -16.54 -2.01 9.08
CA ALA A 199 -17.86 -2.15 9.68
C ALA A 199 -18.16 -3.61 10.07
N VAL A 200 -17.91 -4.56 9.17
CA VAL A 200 -18.15 -5.98 9.43
C VAL A 200 -17.22 -6.49 10.55
N VAL A 201 -15.94 -6.16 10.50
CA VAL A 201 -14.95 -6.58 11.50
C VAL A 201 -15.26 -5.97 12.87
N ALA A 202 -15.63 -4.69 12.91
CA ALA A 202 -16.01 -4.00 14.16
C ALA A 202 -17.26 -4.61 14.77
N ALA A 203 -18.30 -4.89 13.96
CA ALA A 203 -19.51 -5.55 14.45
C ALA A 203 -19.23 -6.93 15.01
N ALA A 204 -18.46 -7.75 14.28
CA ALA A 204 -18.07 -9.08 14.75
C ALA A 204 -17.24 -9.01 16.04
N GLY A 205 -16.28 -8.07 16.12
CA GLY A 205 -15.44 -7.88 17.31
C GLY A 205 -16.24 -7.43 18.53
N LEU A 206 -17.16 -6.48 18.35
CA LEU A 206 -18.02 -6.00 19.44
C LEU A 206 -19.00 -7.08 19.92
N GLN A 207 -19.57 -7.85 19.01
CA GLN A 207 -20.47 -8.93 19.35
C GLN A 207 -19.76 -10.08 20.07
N LEU A 208 -18.61 -10.52 19.56
CA LEU A 208 -17.84 -11.62 20.15
C LEU A 208 -17.11 -11.21 21.44
N GLY A 209 -16.61 -9.97 21.51
CA GLY A 209 -15.82 -9.50 22.65
C GLY A 209 -16.65 -8.94 23.79
N PHE A 210 -17.72 -8.22 23.50
CA PHE A 210 -18.52 -7.50 24.50
C PHE A 210 -19.98 -7.98 24.58
N GLY A 211 -20.40 -8.93 23.72
CA GLY A 211 -21.77 -9.43 23.71
C GLY A 211 -22.81 -8.38 23.26
N ILE A 212 -22.38 -7.29 22.60
CA ILE A 212 -23.26 -6.24 22.12
C ILE A 212 -23.85 -6.70 20.78
N GLU A 213 -25.18 -6.77 20.68
CA GLU A 213 -25.87 -7.10 19.44
C GLU A 213 -25.76 -5.97 18.43
N MET A 214 -24.70 -6.00 17.59
CA MET A 214 -24.46 -4.98 16.57
C MET A 214 -25.16 -5.28 15.24
N PHE A 215 -25.50 -6.55 14.96
CA PHE A 215 -26.21 -6.92 13.72
C PHE A 215 -27.71 -6.58 13.79
N THR A 216 -28.00 -5.32 14.11
CA THR A 216 -29.36 -4.78 14.05
C THR A 216 -29.74 -4.44 12.61
N LEU A 217 -31.02 -4.45 12.29
CA LEU A 217 -31.53 -4.17 10.94
C LEU A 217 -30.99 -2.85 10.35
N PRO A 218 -30.99 -1.69 11.07
CA PRO A 218 -30.46 -0.45 10.55
C PRO A 218 -28.92 -0.50 10.30
N TYR A 219 -28.17 -1.22 11.13
CA TYR A 219 -26.74 -1.40 10.93
C TYR A 219 -26.45 -2.19 9.65
N ILE A 220 -27.13 -3.32 9.47
CA ILE A 220 -26.98 -4.17 8.27
C ILE A 220 -27.33 -3.37 7.01
N LEU A 221 -28.42 -2.62 7.03
CA LEU A 221 -28.87 -1.86 5.87
C LEU A 221 -27.91 -0.74 5.51
N LEU A 222 -27.40 0.00 6.49
CA LEU A 222 -26.57 1.18 6.26
C LEU A 222 -25.08 0.82 6.03
N LEU A 223 -24.52 -0.12 6.79
CA LEU A 223 -23.09 -0.40 6.79
C LEU A 223 -22.69 -1.67 6.02
N VAL A 224 -23.65 -2.50 5.64
CA VAL A 224 -23.41 -3.71 4.84
C VAL A 224 -24.05 -3.59 3.46
N ILE A 225 -25.36 -3.38 3.38
CA ILE A 225 -26.09 -3.38 2.10
C ILE A 225 -25.77 -2.15 1.27
N LEU A 226 -25.69 -0.96 1.89
CA LEU A 226 -25.42 0.27 1.16
C LEU A 226 -24.02 0.25 0.51
N PRO A 227 -22.91 -0.08 1.19
CA PRO A 227 -21.59 -0.19 0.53
C PRO A 227 -21.56 -1.28 -0.55
N LEU A 228 -22.20 -2.44 -0.33
CA LEU A 228 -22.32 -3.48 -1.34
C LEU A 228 -23.06 -2.97 -2.59
N GLY A 229 -24.16 -2.24 -2.41
CA GLY A 229 -24.88 -1.59 -3.51
C GLY A 229 -24.00 -0.60 -4.27
N VAL A 230 -23.27 0.26 -3.56
CA VAL A 230 -22.32 1.21 -4.18
C VAL A 230 -21.24 0.50 -4.98
N MET A 231 -20.70 -0.62 -4.46
CA MET A 231 -19.70 -1.43 -5.18
C MET A 231 -20.29 -2.10 -6.42
N MET A 232 -21.53 -2.57 -6.36
CA MET A 232 -22.24 -3.20 -7.47
C MET A 232 -22.53 -2.19 -8.59
N PHE A 233 -22.89 -0.96 -8.24
CA PHE A 233 -23.14 0.14 -9.19
C PHE A 233 -21.90 0.99 -9.50
N LYS A 234 -20.69 0.42 -9.39
CA LYS A 234 -19.42 1.10 -9.62
C LYS A 234 -19.36 1.81 -10.97
N GLU A 235 -19.76 1.16 -12.06
CA GLU A 235 -19.66 1.71 -13.41
C GLU A 235 -20.58 2.94 -13.62
N PRO A 236 -21.90 2.88 -13.33
CA PRO A 236 -22.76 4.05 -13.46
C PRO A 236 -22.32 5.21 -12.56
N LEU A 237 -21.92 4.94 -11.31
CA LEU A 237 -21.44 5.95 -10.37
C LEU A 237 -20.12 6.58 -10.84
N ALA A 238 -19.23 5.81 -11.43
CA ALA A 238 -17.99 6.30 -12.01
C ALA A 238 -18.24 7.29 -13.17
N HIS A 239 -19.19 7.00 -14.03
CA HIS A 239 -19.58 7.90 -15.11
C HIS A 239 -20.16 9.22 -14.60
N LEU A 240 -20.97 9.20 -13.54
CA LEU A 240 -21.51 10.41 -12.92
C LEU A 240 -20.38 11.28 -12.31
N VAL A 241 -19.45 10.67 -11.57
CA VAL A 241 -18.31 11.38 -10.98
C VAL A 241 -17.38 11.93 -12.06
N ALA A 242 -17.05 11.14 -13.08
CA ALA A 242 -16.21 11.58 -14.18
C ALA A 242 -16.80 12.77 -14.95
N ASN A 243 -18.11 12.74 -15.19
CA ASN A 243 -18.82 13.84 -15.87
C ASN A 243 -18.87 15.11 -14.99
N SER A 244 -19.05 14.96 -13.68
CA SER A 244 -19.03 16.10 -12.73
C SER A 244 -17.63 16.73 -12.66
N ILE A 245 -16.58 15.91 -12.61
CA ILE A 245 -15.18 16.41 -12.60
C ILE A 245 -14.87 17.11 -13.93
N LYS A 246 -15.22 16.53 -15.07
CA LYS A 246 -15.05 17.18 -16.39
C LYS A 246 -15.76 18.54 -16.45
N ARG A 247 -17.00 18.61 -15.99
CA ARG A 247 -17.79 19.85 -15.97
C ARG A 247 -17.12 20.92 -15.10
N ASN A 248 -16.64 20.55 -13.91
CA ASN A 248 -15.97 21.48 -13.01
C ASN A 248 -14.62 21.97 -13.56
N VAL A 249 -13.82 21.07 -14.19
CA VAL A 249 -12.55 21.45 -14.81
C VAL A 249 -12.76 22.40 -16.01
N VAL A 250 -13.79 22.17 -16.83
CA VAL A 250 -14.14 23.06 -17.93
C VAL A 250 -14.60 24.42 -17.40
N ASN A 251 -15.42 24.47 -16.36
CA ASN A 251 -15.88 25.72 -15.75
C ASN A 251 -14.72 26.52 -15.12
N LEU A 252 -13.77 25.84 -14.44
CA LEU A 252 -12.57 26.48 -13.91
C LEU A 252 -11.70 27.05 -15.03
N LYS A 253 -11.49 26.28 -16.10
CA LYS A 253 -10.73 26.74 -17.27
C LYS A 253 -11.37 27.97 -17.95
N HIS A 254 -12.69 27.98 -18.11
CA HIS A 254 -13.42 29.14 -18.64
C HIS A 254 -13.28 30.36 -17.71
N LYS A 255 -13.37 30.16 -16.40
CA LYS A 255 -13.20 31.25 -15.42
C LYS A 255 -11.81 31.86 -15.48
N THR A 256 -10.77 31.01 -15.50
CA THR A 256 -9.36 31.45 -15.58
C THR A 256 -9.07 32.22 -16.88
N VAL A 257 -9.65 31.78 -18.02
CA VAL A 257 -9.50 32.48 -19.31
C VAL A 257 -10.24 33.82 -19.29
N ALA A 258 -11.42 33.86 -18.70
CA ALA A 258 -12.17 35.11 -18.55
C ALA A 258 -11.42 36.10 -17.65
N ASP A 259 -10.88 35.66 -16.50
CA ASP A 259 -10.13 36.51 -15.58
C ASP A 259 -8.84 37.04 -16.27
N ALA A 260 -8.14 36.20 -17.05
CA ALA A 260 -6.96 36.61 -17.82
C ALA A 260 -7.31 37.62 -18.93
N ALA A 261 -8.46 37.47 -19.58
CA ALA A 261 -8.94 38.44 -20.60
C ALA A 261 -9.31 39.79 -19.99
N ILE A 262 -9.92 39.81 -18.82
CA ILE A 262 -10.21 41.02 -18.07
C ILE A 262 -8.92 41.75 -17.69
N MET A 263 -7.95 41.06 -17.10
CA MET A 263 -6.65 41.66 -16.76
C MET A 263 -5.92 42.21 -18.00
N ALA A 264 -5.97 41.52 -19.13
CA ALA A 264 -5.36 42.00 -20.38
C ALA A 264 -6.08 43.27 -20.91
N SER A 265 -7.41 43.37 -20.80
CA SER A 265 -8.17 44.52 -21.21
C SER A 265 -7.87 45.73 -20.32
N ASP A 266 -7.74 45.55 -19.00
CA ASP A 266 -7.42 46.62 -18.06
C ASP A 266 -6.01 47.17 -18.28
N THR A 267 -5.01 46.31 -18.51
CA THR A 267 -3.64 46.75 -18.82
C THR A 267 -3.57 47.52 -20.14
N LEU A 268 -4.33 47.07 -21.17
CA LEU A 268 -4.37 47.77 -22.47
C LEU A 268 -5.03 49.15 -22.35
N SER A 269 -6.09 49.24 -21.55
CA SER A 269 -6.80 50.51 -21.31
C SER A 269 -5.91 51.52 -20.53
N GLU A 270 -5.16 51.07 -19.55
CA GLU A 270 -4.18 51.91 -18.82
C GLU A 270 -3.06 52.40 -19.74
N GLU A 271 -2.57 51.57 -20.62
CA GLU A 271 -1.50 51.93 -21.56
C GLU A 271 -1.97 52.94 -22.61
N LEU A 272 -3.22 52.81 -23.08
CA LEU A 272 -3.85 53.79 -23.96
C LEU A 272 -4.07 55.16 -23.26
N LEU A 273 -4.53 55.15 -22.02
CA LEU A 273 -4.70 56.35 -21.21
C LEU A 273 -3.35 57.05 -20.95
N ARG A 274 -2.28 56.30 -20.72
CA ARG A 274 -0.94 56.82 -20.54
C ARG A 274 -0.43 57.47 -21.83
N LYS A 275 -0.53 56.83 -22.98
CA LYS A 275 -0.18 57.43 -24.29
C LYS A 275 -0.92 58.68 -24.59
N THR A 276 -2.24 58.72 -24.35
CA THR A 276 -3.06 59.90 -24.57
C THR A 276 -2.68 61.07 -23.65
N ARG A 277 -2.25 60.85 -22.40
CA ARG A 277 -1.71 61.86 -21.49
C ARG A 277 -0.35 62.38 -21.95
N GLU A 278 0.53 61.51 -22.48
CA GLU A 278 1.86 61.92 -23.00
C GLU A 278 1.70 62.76 -24.27
N ASP A 279 0.81 62.44 -25.19
CA ASP A 279 0.52 63.21 -26.41
C ASP A 279 -0.11 64.59 -26.07
N ARG A 280 -0.94 64.68 -25.00
CA ARG A 280 -1.52 65.97 -24.54
C ARG A 280 -0.48 66.89 -23.87
N LYS A 281 0.64 66.32 -23.34
CA LYS A 281 1.76 67.12 -22.78
C LYS A 281 2.75 67.58 -23.82
N ARG A 282 2.74 67.00 -25.04
CA ARG A 282 3.62 67.37 -26.15
C ARG A 282 3.03 68.42 -27.10
N ARG A 283 1.72 68.67 -26.97
CA ARG A 283 1.04 69.82 -27.62
C ARG A 283 0.92 71.00 -26.65
#